data_9e0f10e0ff64aeb8d27ce6513c1f6c12
#
_entry.id   9e0f10e0ff64aeb8d27ce6513c1f6c12
#
_cell.length_a   1.000
_cell.length_b   1.000
_cell.length_c   1.000
_cell.angle_alpha   90.00
_cell.angle_beta   90.00
_cell.angle_gamma   90.00
#
_symmetry.space_group_name_H-M   'P 1'
#
loop_
_entity.id
_entity.type
_entity.pdbx_description
1 polymer ?
#
loop_
_entity_poly.entity_id
_entity_poly.type
_entity_poly.pdbx_seq_one_letter_code
_entity_poly.pdbx_strand_id
1 'polypeptide(L)'
;MSELYPWLVPTYHKISQTFSEGLGHHALLIKADQGLGAEGLFEALTKRIMCQTPDNAPCGHCHACHLMAAHSHPDFHVLASQEGKDIGVDQVRAINDVVSQHAQQNGNKLVYIQDAERLTEAAANALLKTLEEPRPNTYFLLQTEPSSSLLATIYSRCQVWNVPLPTEAEALTWLSSQFQAETSELLTALAMNLGRPLLALETLQQGLIEQRKNFLRQFWLFYRRRSPLEILPFFEKEHTIQQVDWILAFLSDAIKYKLEIQTGWQTLDLKTGVTQFADEQTALGLLTANKIMQKVRSDLLTINGVNTELMLLDGLTKLITDVFKD
;
A
#
# COMPACT_ATOMS: atom_id res chain seq x y z
N MET A 1 0.51 -20.90 -12.89
CA MET A 1 0.98 -20.07 -11.77
C MET A 1 1.02 -18.65 -12.29
N SER A 2 0.32 -17.72 -11.66
CA SER A 2 0.64 -16.31 -11.84
C SER A 2 2.13 -16.16 -11.51
N GLU A 3 2.90 -15.66 -12.44
CA GLU A 3 4.34 -15.50 -12.28
C GLU A 3 4.55 -14.44 -11.18
N LEU A 4 5.29 -14.79 -10.12
CA LEU A 4 5.61 -13.84 -9.06
C LEU A 4 6.41 -12.68 -9.65
N TYR A 5 6.09 -11.47 -9.25
CA TYR A 5 6.92 -10.31 -9.61
C TYR A 5 8.35 -10.51 -9.12
N PRO A 6 9.37 -10.10 -9.89
CA PRO A 6 10.78 -10.38 -9.57
C PRO A 6 11.19 -10.00 -8.14
N TRP A 7 10.70 -8.86 -7.64
CA TRP A 7 11.00 -8.38 -6.28
C TRP A 7 10.34 -9.17 -5.16
N LEU A 8 9.32 -9.99 -5.45
CA LEU A 8 8.66 -10.86 -4.47
C LEU A 8 9.35 -12.22 -4.32
N VAL A 9 10.08 -12.65 -5.36
CA VAL A 9 10.74 -13.96 -5.40
C VAL A 9 11.70 -14.19 -4.22
N PRO A 10 12.57 -13.23 -3.85
CA PRO A 10 13.47 -13.42 -2.71
C PRO A 10 12.72 -13.62 -1.38
N THR A 11 11.63 -12.90 -1.16
CA THR A 11 10.80 -13.03 0.06
C THR A 11 10.09 -14.38 0.07
N TYR A 12 9.51 -14.81 -1.06
CA TYR A 12 8.92 -16.13 -1.20
C TYR A 12 9.91 -17.25 -0.87
N HIS A 13 11.11 -17.20 -1.43
CA HIS A 13 12.13 -18.23 -1.19
C HIS A 13 12.58 -18.28 0.27
N LYS A 14 12.81 -17.15 0.91
CA LYS A 14 13.17 -17.08 2.33
C LYS A 14 12.10 -17.71 3.21
N ILE A 15 10.83 -17.36 3.01
CA ILE A 15 9.71 -17.93 3.79
C ILE A 15 9.56 -19.41 3.48
N SER A 16 9.61 -19.84 2.22
CA SER A 16 9.49 -21.25 1.83
C SER A 16 10.59 -22.11 2.41
N GLN A 17 11.82 -21.58 2.50
CA GLN A 17 12.94 -22.25 3.10
C GLN A 17 12.72 -22.54 4.58
N THR A 18 12.17 -21.60 5.37
CA THR A 18 11.87 -21.85 6.80
C THR A 18 10.91 -23.05 6.98
N PHE A 19 9.94 -23.19 6.07
CA PHE A 19 9.04 -24.34 6.09
C PHE A 19 9.74 -25.65 5.71
N SER A 20 10.66 -25.62 4.72
CA SER A 20 11.43 -26.80 4.32
C SER A 20 12.38 -27.28 5.42
N GLU A 21 12.90 -26.37 6.23
CA GLU A 21 13.79 -26.62 7.37
C GLU A 21 13.00 -27.03 8.65
N GLY A 22 11.67 -27.10 8.60
CA GLY A 22 10.83 -27.39 9.77
C GLY A 22 10.73 -26.24 10.78
N LEU A 23 11.18 -25.05 10.41
CA LEU A 23 11.17 -23.83 11.22
C LEU A 23 10.02 -22.88 10.85
N GLY A 24 9.11 -23.32 9.98
CA GLY A 24 7.97 -22.52 9.53
C GLY A 24 7.04 -22.14 10.67
N HIS A 25 6.83 -20.85 10.89
CA HIS A 25 5.93 -20.38 11.94
C HIS A 25 4.47 -20.53 11.52
N HIS A 26 3.59 -20.89 12.46
CA HIS A 26 2.16 -21.09 12.20
C HIS A 26 1.41 -19.78 11.86
N ALA A 27 1.92 -18.62 12.25
CA ALA A 27 1.32 -17.32 11.96
C ALA A 27 2.36 -16.40 11.31
N LEU A 28 2.16 -16.02 10.06
CA LEU A 28 2.98 -15.10 9.31
C LEU A 28 2.25 -13.78 9.13
N LEU A 29 2.84 -12.69 9.57
CA LEU A 29 2.37 -11.34 9.32
C LEU A 29 3.25 -10.71 8.24
N ILE A 30 2.71 -10.55 7.04
CA ILE A 30 3.43 -10.02 5.89
C ILE A 30 3.02 -8.57 5.67
N LYS A 31 4.00 -7.68 5.75
CA LYS A 31 3.85 -6.25 5.54
C LYS A 31 4.30 -5.90 4.12
N ALA A 32 3.39 -5.39 3.32
CA ALA A 32 3.67 -5.00 1.95
C ALA A 32 2.97 -3.69 1.60
N ASP A 33 3.68 -2.78 0.94
CA ASP A 33 3.08 -1.58 0.38
C ASP A 33 2.14 -1.93 -0.78
N GLN A 34 1.06 -1.15 -0.91
CA GLN A 34 0.19 -1.20 -2.07
C GLN A 34 1.00 -0.97 -3.36
N GLY A 35 0.65 -1.69 -4.43
CA GLY A 35 1.33 -1.55 -5.72
C GLY A 35 2.62 -2.38 -5.85
N LEU A 36 2.88 -3.31 -4.92
CA LEU A 36 3.92 -4.32 -5.04
C LEU A 36 3.41 -5.67 -5.58
N GLY A 37 2.09 -5.86 -5.70
CA GLY A 37 1.49 -7.12 -6.14
C GLY A 37 1.65 -8.24 -5.12
N ALA A 38 1.58 -7.91 -3.83
CA ALA A 38 1.77 -8.85 -2.74
C ALA A 38 0.74 -9.99 -2.75
N GLU A 39 -0.40 -9.81 -3.39
CA GLU A 39 -1.43 -10.85 -3.58
C GLU A 39 -0.84 -12.11 -4.23
N GLY A 40 0.08 -11.94 -5.20
CA GLY A 40 0.80 -13.04 -5.82
C GLY A 40 1.69 -13.81 -4.83
N LEU A 41 2.32 -13.09 -3.89
CA LEU A 41 3.11 -13.72 -2.81
C LEU A 41 2.21 -14.54 -1.87
N PHE A 42 1.06 -13.98 -1.47
CA PHE A 42 0.09 -14.68 -0.63
C PHE A 42 -0.46 -15.92 -1.33
N GLU A 43 -0.81 -15.82 -2.62
CA GLU A 43 -1.26 -16.97 -3.40
C GLU A 43 -0.19 -18.08 -3.48
N ALA A 44 1.07 -17.70 -3.74
CA ALA A 44 2.17 -18.66 -3.82
C ALA A 44 2.45 -19.34 -2.46
N LEU A 45 2.47 -18.57 -1.36
CA LEU A 45 2.64 -19.12 -0.01
C LEU A 45 1.47 -19.99 0.41
N THR A 46 0.26 -19.60 0.10
CA THR A 46 -0.96 -20.40 0.35
C THR A 46 -0.84 -21.76 -0.35
N LYS A 47 -0.53 -21.79 -1.63
CA LYS A 47 -0.33 -23.04 -2.40
C LYS A 47 0.81 -23.88 -1.82
N ARG A 48 1.90 -23.25 -1.38
CA ARG A 48 3.04 -23.94 -0.76
C ARG A 48 2.67 -24.60 0.56
N ILE A 49 1.95 -23.89 1.44
CA ILE A 49 1.52 -24.39 2.76
C ILE A 49 0.47 -25.50 2.62
N MET A 50 -0.47 -25.34 1.70
CA MET A 50 -1.55 -26.31 1.50
C MET A 50 -1.12 -27.57 0.73
N CYS A 51 0.02 -27.55 0.05
CA CYS A 51 0.52 -28.70 -0.69
C CYS A 51 0.88 -29.87 0.25
N GLN A 52 0.43 -31.07 -0.08
CA GLN A 52 0.68 -32.28 0.72
C GLN A 52 2.11 -32.82 0.57
N THR A 53 2.74 -32.58 -0.56
CA THR A 53 4.11 -33.01 -0.87
C THR A 53 4.91 -31.82 -1.40
N PRO A 54 5.09 -30.78 -0.57
CA PRO A 54 5.83 -29.60 -1.01
C PRO A 54 7.33 -29.89 -0.96
N ASP A 55 8.03 -29.45 -2.02
CA ASP A 55 9.48 -29.30 -2.02
C ASP A 55 9.81 -27.80 -1.90
N ASN A 56 10.60 -27.21 -2.77
CA ASN A 56 10.85 -25.76 -2.84
C ASN A 56 9.62 -24.98 -3.38
N ALA A 57 8.71 -25.68 -4.06
CA ALA A 57 7.47 -25.14 -4.62
C ALA A 57 6.31 -26.14 -4.39
N PRO A 58 5.04 -25.71 -4.54
CA PRO A 58 3.91 -26.62 -4.53
C PRO A 58 4.02 -27.59 -5.70
N CYS A 59 3.73 -28.89 -5.46
CA CYS A 59 3.93 -29.94 -6.46
C CYS A 59 3.00 -29.81 -7.69
N GLY A 60 1.87 -29.11 -7.57
CA GLY A 60 0.90 -28.88 -8.66
C GLY A 60 -0.02 -30.06 -8.99
N HIS A 61 0.23 -31.26 -8.48
CA HIS A 61 -0.49 -32.49 -8.87
C HIS A 61 -1.13 -33.26 -7.73
N CYS A 62 -0.86 -32.95 -6.46
CA CYS A 62 -1.54 -33.59 -5.33
C CYS A 62 -2.99 -33.09 -5.22
N HIS A 63 -3.83 -33.85 -4.48
CA HIS A 63 -5.24 -33.53 -4.33
C HIS A 63 -5.47 -32.11 -3.80
N ALA A 64 -4.70 -31.69 -2.77
CA ALA A 64 -4.79 -30.33 -2.24
C ALA A 64 -4.45 -29.26 -3.30
N CYS A 65 -3.42 -29.46 -4.13
CA CYS A 65 -3.09 -28.54 -5.23
C CYS A 65 -4.23 -28.41 -6.25
N HIS A 66 -4.91 -29.52 -6.58
CA HIS A 66 -6.08 -29.49 -7.47
C HIS A 66 -7.24 -28.72 -6.85
N LEU A 67 -7.54 -28.96 -5.57
CA LEU A 67 -8.58 -28.22 -4.84
C LEU A 67 -8.27 -26.72 -4.74
N MET A 68 -7.00 -26.37 -4.48
CA MET A 68 -6.56 -24.97 -4.49
C MET A 68 -6.71 -24.31 -5.85
N ALA A 69 -6.35 -25.00 -6.93
CA ALA A 69 -6.51 -24.49 -8.29
C ALA A 69 -7.99 -24.31 -8.68
N ALA A 70 -8.88 -25.15 -8.13
CA ALA A 70 -10.33 -25.06 -8.32
C ALA A 70 -11.02 -24.08 -7.34
N HIS A 71 -10.27 -23.37 -6.46
CA HIS A 71 -10.80 -22.50 -5.40
C HIS A 71 -11.86 -23.17 -4.50
N SER A 72 -11.72 -24.49 -4.25
CA SER A 72 -12.70 -25.33 -3.55
C SER A 72 -12.10 -26.10 -2.37
N HIS A 73 -10.91 -25.71 -1.91
CA HIS A 73 -10.28 -26.41 -0.79
C HIS A 73 -11.02 -26.14 0.54
N PRO A 74 -11.60 -27.16 1.21
CA PRO A 74 -12.46 -26.95 2.37
C PRO A 74 -11.71 -26.48 3.63
N ASP A 75 -10.39 -26.66 3.69
CA ASP A 75 -9.53 -26.25 4.80
C ASP A 75 -8.78 -24.94 4.52
N PHE A 76 -9.13 -24.24 3.42
CA PHE A 76 -8.64 -22.90 3.13
C PHE A 76 -9.74 -21.86 3.33
N HIS A 77 -9.49 -20.88 4.18
CA HIS A 77 -10.45 -19.86 4.55
C HIS A 77 -9.86 -18.46 4.33
N VAL A 78 -10.68 -17.57 3.81
CA VAL A 78 -10.32 -16.16 3.64
C VAL A 78 -11.17 -15.31 4.55
N LEU A 79 -10.52 -14.47 5.35
CA LEU A 79 -11.15 -13.45 6.17
C LEU A 79 -10.78 -12.09 5.60
N ALA A 80 -11.77 -11.40 5.05
CA ALA A 80 -11.58 -10.13 4.38
C ALA A 80 -12.68 -9.13 4.77
N SER A 81 -12.35 -7.86 4.65
CA SER A 81 -13.32 -6.78 4.71
C SER A 81 -14.38 -6.93 3.63
N GLN A 82 -15.64 -6.77 3.96
CA GLN A 82 -16.76 -6.80 3.02
C GLN A 82 -17.30 -5.39 2.81
N GLU A 83 -17.44 -4.97 1.55
CA GLU A 83 -17.98 -3.65 1.20
C GLU A 83 -17.29 -2.48 1.92
N GLY A 84 -16.00 -2.60 2.19
CA GLY A 84 -15.23 -1.58 2.89
C GLY A 84 -15.52 -1.47 4.40
N LYS A 85 -16.27 -2.40 4.99
CA LYS A 85 -16.52 -2.46 6.44
C LYS A 85 -15.38 -3.17 7.16
N ASP A 86 -15.19 -2.84 8.43
CA ASP A 86 -14.20 -3.51 9.26
C ASP A 86 -14.55 -4.97 9.51
N ILE A 87 -13.53 -5.80 9.75
CA ILE A 87 -13.67 -7.22 10.06
C ILE A 87 -14.16 -7.35 11.51
N GLY A 88 -15.41 -7.81 11.67
CA GLY A 88 -16.08 -7.92 12.95
C GLY A 88 -15.73 -9.19 13.74
N VAL A 89 -16.04 -9.17 15.03
CA VAL A 89 -15.77 -10.28 15.97
C VAL A 89 -16.48 -11.58 15.57
N ASP A 90 -17.69 -11.51 15.01
CA ASP A 90 -18.45 -12.70 14.63
C ASP A 90 -17.84 -13.45 13.45
N GLN A 91 -17.22 -12.71 12.50
CA GLN A 91 -16.45 -13.31 11.40
C GLN A 91 -15.24 -14.09 11.96
N VAL A 92 -14.52 -13.51 12.93
CA VAL A 92 -13.39 -14.17 13.57
C VAL A 92 -13.82 -15.37 14.41
N ARG A 93 -14.95 -15.29 15.12
CA ARG A 93 -15.52 -16.44 15.88
C ARG A 93 -15.84 -17.60 14.95
N ALA A 94 -16.48 -17.32 13.80
CA ALA A 94 -16.78 -18.36 12.81
C ALA A 94 -15.50 -19.05 12.29
N ILE A 95 -14.43 -18.30 12.06
CA ILE A 95 -13.12 -18.86 11.69
C ILE A 95 -12.53 -19.70 12.82
N ASN A 96 -12.56 -19.21 14.06
CA ASN A 96 -12.06 -19.95 15.23
C ASN A 96 -12.79 -21.29 15.41
N ASP A 97 -14.10 -21.33 15.20
CA ASP A 97 -14.90 -22.57 15.27
C ASP A 97 -14.44 -23.57 14.20
N VAL A 98 -14.24 -23.12 12.96
CA VAL A 98 -13.79 -23.99 11.86
C VAL A 98 -12.36 -24.50 12.10
N VAL A 99 -11.41 -23.65 12.47
CA VAL A 99 -10.02 -24.07 12.68
C VAL A 99 -9.86 -24.91 13.95
N SER A 100 -10.84 -24.89 14.88
CA SER A 100 -10.89 -25.76 16.04
C SER A 100 -11.22 -27.23 15.70
N GLN A 101 -11.77 -27.49 14.51
CA GLN A 101 -12.09 -28.83 14.03
C GLN A 101 -10.88 -29.52 13.38
N HIS A 102 -10.98 -30.81 13.08
CA HIS A 102 -9.96 -31.52 12.30
C HIS A 102 -10.01 -31.08 10.83
N ALA A 103 -8.85 -31.08 10.16
CA ALA A 103 -8.78 -30.81 8.73
C ALA A 103 -9.61 -31.84 7.94
N GLN A 104 -10.46 -31.40 7.03
CA GLN A 104 -11.32 -32.28 6.24
C GLN A 104 -10.52 -33.12 5.23
N GLN A 105 -9.37 -32.59 4.77
CA GLN A 105 -8.48 -33.27 3.82
C GLN A 105 -7.26 -33.92 4.50
N ASN A 106 -7.27 -34.06 5.83
CA ASN A 106 -6.15 -34.63 6.63
C ASN A 106 -4.78 -33.93 6.38
N GLY A 107 -4.79 -32.72 5.85
CA GLY A 107 -3.60 -31.89 5.58
C GLY A 107 -3.53 -30.67 6.48
N ASN A 108 -2.97 -29.60 5.92
CA ASN A 108 -2.90 -28.30 6.58
C ASN A 108 -4.23 -27.55 6.47
N LYS A 109 -4.52 -26.74 7.49
CA LYS A 109 -5.56 -25.69 7.46
C LYS A 109 -4.89 -24.34 7.35
N LEU A 110 -5.45 -23.45 6.56
CA LEU A 110 -4.91 -22.11 6.38
C LEU A 110 -6.02 -21.06 6.42
N VAL A 111 -5.79 -20.06 7.24
CA VAL A 111 -6.60 -18.84 7.27
C VAL A 111 -5.79 -17.70 6.68
N TYR A 112 -6.28 -17.10 5.60
CA TYR A 112 -5.73 -15.90 5.03
C TYR A 112 -6.57 -14.70 5.47
N ILE A 113 -5.95 -13.76 6.19
CA ILE A 113 -6.58 -12.53 6.67
C ILE A 113 -6.07 -11.38 5.81
N GLN A 114 -6.93 -10.88 4.94
CA GLN A 114 -6.66 -9.69 4.13
C GLN A 114 -6.91 -8.44 4.98
N ASP A 115 -6.10 -7.41 4.77
CA ASP A 115 -6.24 -6.12 5.46
C ASP A 115 -6.40 -6.28 6.98
N ALA A 116 -5.41 -6.96 7.63
CA ALA A 116 -5.49 -7.29 9.05
C ALA A 116 -5.65 -6.06 9.96
N GLU A 117 -5.25 -4.87 9.50
CA GLU A 117 -5.48 -3.59 10.15
C GLU A 117 -6.97 -3.21 10.24
N ARG A 118 -7.82 -3.82 9.44
CA ARG A 118 -9.29 -3.61 9.47
C ARG A 118 -10.00 -4.51 10.49
N LEU A 119 -9.27 -5.33 11.23
CA LEU A 119 -9.84 -6.05 12.37
C LEU A 119 -10.28 -5.03 13.43
N THR A 120 -11.55 -5.10 13.84
CA THR A 120 -11.98 -4.37 15.04
C THR A 120 -11.18 -4.85 16.25
N GLU A 121 -11.05 -4.03 17.29
CA GLU A 121 -10.34 -4.42 18.52
C GLU A 121 -10.89 -5.72 19.12
N ALA A 122 -12.23 -5.88 19.14
CA ALA A 122 -12.90 -7.08 19.59
C ALA A 122 -12.58 -8.30 18.72
N ALA A 123 -12.49 -8.13 17.39
CA ALA A 123 -12.12 -9.18 16.44
C ALA A 123 -10.66 -9.60 16.63
N ALA A 124 -9.75 -8.64 16.73
CA ALA A 124 -8.33 -8.88 16.98
C ALA A 124 -8.12 -9.64 18.31
N ASN A 125 -8.79 -9.22 19.39
CA ASN A 125 -8.73 -9.90 20.68
C ASN A 125 -9.29 -11.35 20.62
N ALA A 126 -10.35 -11.60 19.86
CA ALA A 126 -10.90 -12.94 19.66
C ALA A 126 -9.95 -13.88 18.89
N LEU A 127 -9.04 -13.33 18.06
CA LEU A 127 -8.05 -14.09 17.31
C LEU A 127 -6.84 -14.50 18.16
N LEU A 128 -6.50 -13.72 19.21
CA LEU A 128 -5.25 -13.89 19.97
C LEU A 128 -5.04 -15.31 20.51
N LYS A 129 -6.08 -15.92 21.08
CA LYS A 129 -5.97 -17.28 21.64
C LYS A 129 -5.62 -18.31 20.57
N THR A 130 -6.22 -18.18 19.39
CA THR A 130 -5.99 -19.13 18.28
C THR A 130 -4.61 -18.91 17.65
N LEU A 131 -4.10 -17.68 17.65
CA LEU A 131 -2.73 -17.38 17.23
C LEU A 131 -1.67 -17.86 18.24
N GLU A 132 -2.01 -17.91 19.54
CA GLU A 132 -1.09 -18.33 20.61
C GLU A 132 -0.97 -19.86 20.68
N GLU A 133 -2.09 -20.55 20.61
CA GLU A 133 -2.18 -22.00 20.73
C GLU A 133 -2.98 -22.60 19.56
N PRO A 134 -2.45 -22.57 18.33
CA PRO A 134 -3.14 -23.13 17.18
C PRO A 134 -3.21 -24.66 17.28
N ARG A 135 -4.24 -25.26 16.73
CA ARG A 135 -4.26 -26.70 16.52
C ARG A 135 -3.14 -27.14 15.57
N PRO A 136 -2.63 -28.38 15.71
CA PRO A 136 -1.63 -28.89 14.78
C PRO A 136 -2.04 -28.67 13.31
N ASN A 137 -1.07 -28.36 12.46
CA ASN A 137 -1.26 -28.13 11.01
C ASN A 137 -2.23 -26.98 10.68
N THR A 138 -2.36 -26.00 11.59
CA THR A 138 -3.17 -24.79 11.35
C THR A 138 -2.25 -23.59 11.19
N TYR A 139 -2.40 -22.88 10.08
CA TYR A 139 -1.57 -21.75 9.69
C TYR A 139 -2.40 -20.49 9.47
N PHE A 140 -1.78 -19.34 9.72
CA PHE A 140 -2.37 -18.03 9.51
C PHE A 140 -1.43 -17.19 8.63
N LEU A 141 -1.97 -16.63 7.56
CA LEU A 141 -1.30 -15.60 6.77
C LEU A 141 -2.07 -14.29 6.97
N LEU A 142 -1.42 -13.30 7.57
CA LEU A 142 -1.99 -11.97 7.79
C LEU A 142 -1.31 -11.00 6.84
N GLN A 143 -2.10 -10.25 6.08
CA GLN A 143 -1.64 -9.16 5.23
C GLN A 143 -1.89 -7.84 5.93
N THR A 144 -0.93 -6.92 5.86
CA THR A 144 -1.09 -5.55 6.36
C THR A 144 -0.16 -4.59 5.62
N GLU A 145 -0.51 -3.32 5.61
CA GLU A 145 0.40 -2.28 5.13
C GLU A 145 1.49 -1.95 6.17
N PRO A 146 2.71 -1.52 5.74
CA PRO A 146 3.79 -1.16 6.66
C PRO A 146 3.43 -0.06 7.67
N SER A 147 2.59 0.88 7.26
CA SER A 147 2.13 2.02 8.07
C SER A 147 0.93 1.71 8.96
N SER A 148 0.40 0.49 8.93
CA SER A 148 -0.83 0.13 9.64
C SER A 148 -0.71 0.15 11.16
N SER A 149 -1.82 0.45 11.83
CA SER A 149 -1.96 0.51 13.29
C SER A 149 -2.43 -0.81 13.91
N LEU A 150 -2.01 -1.94 13.36
CA LEU A 150 -2.36 -3.26 13.91
C LEU A 150 -1.94 -3.39 15.38
N LEU A 151 -2.75 -4.05 16.20
CA LEU A 151 -2.49 -4.20 17.64
C LEU A 151 -1.14 -4.89 17.92
N ALA A 152 -0.39 -4.36 18.87
CA ALA A 152 0.90 -4.93 19.29
C ALA A 152 0.80 -6.40 19.76
N THR A 153 -0.37 -6.80 20.28
CA THR A 153 -0.68 -8.17 20.68
C THR A 153 -0.73 -9.16 19.52
N ILE A 154 -1.10 -8.72 18.32
CA ILE A 154 -1.02 -9.54 17.09
C ILE A 154 0.46 -9.68 16.67
N TYR A 155 1.21 -8.56 16.66
CA TYR A 155 2.63 -8.56 16.30
C TYR A 155 3.45 -9.55 17.15
N SER A 156 3.19 -9.62 18.45
CA SER A 156 3.94 -10.49 19.36
C SER A 156 3.71 -12.01 19.15
N ARG A 157 2.68 -12.38 18.40
CA ARG A 157 2.29 -13.78 18.11
C ARG A 157 2.54 -14.22 16.68
N CYS A 158 3.02 -13.30 15.84
CA CYS A 158 3.29 -13.57 14.44
C CYS A 158 4.78 -13.44 14.13
N GLN A 159 5.26 -14.25 13.22
CA GLN A 159 6.53 -13.99 12.55
C GLN A 159 6.33 -12.90 11.51
N VAL A 160 6.99 -11.75 11.69
CA VAL A 160 6.82 -10.58 10.82
C VAL A 160 7.78 -10.63 9.65
N TRP A 161 7.25 -10.46 8.45
CA TRP A 161 7.99 -10.36 7.20
C TRP A 161 7.68 -9.03 6.52
N ASN A 162 8.72 -8.26 6.18
CA ASN A 162 8.56 -7.06 5.39
C ASN A 162 8.92 -7.37 3.94
N VAL A 163 8.02 -7.03 3.03
CA VAL A 163 8.29 -7.06 1.60
C VAL A 163 9.03 -5.77 1.24
N PRO A 164 10.30 -5.84 0.82
CA PRO A 164 11.04 -4.65 0.46
C PRO A 164 10.52 -4.07 -0.85
N LEU A 165 10.66 -2.75 -1.00
CA LEU A 165 10.54 -2.12 -2.31
C LEU A 165 11.63 -2.68 -3.24
N PRO A 166 11.33 -2.88 -4.54
CA PRO A 166 12.37 -3.18 -5.51
C PRO A 166 13.38 -2.05 -5.62
N THR A 167 14.58 -2.37 -6.04
CA THR A 167 15.53 -1.33 -6.44
C THR A 167 15.00 -0.58 -7.66
N GLU A 168 15.42 0.68 -7.85
CA GLU A 168 15.02 1.47 -9.01
C GLU A 168 15.32 0.74 -10.32
N ALA A 169 16.48 0.05 -10.40
CA ALA A 169 16.88 -0.71 -11.58
C ALA A 169 15.95 -1.90 -11.86
N GLU A 170 15.57 -2.66 -10.83
CA GLU A 170 14.61 -3.78 -10.96
C GLU A 170 13.23 -3.27 -11.39
N ALA A 171 12.73 -2.22 -10.72
CA ALA A 171 11.44 -1.61 -11.04
C ALA A 171 11.43 -1.06 -12.47
N LEU A 172 12.48 -0.36 -12.89
CA LEU A 172 12.61 0.21 -14.23
C LEU A 172 12.69 -0.89 -15.30
N THR A 173 13.48 -1.94 -15.06
CA THR A 173 13.59 -3.07 -15.98
C THR A 173 12.24 -3.75 -16.19
N TRP A 174 11.50 -3.99 -15.13
CA TRP A 174 10.16 -4.57 -15.23
C TRP A 174 9.20 -3.60 -15.94
N LEU A 175 9.16 -2.33 -15.53
CA LEU A 175 8.23 -1.34 -16.07
C LEU A 175 8.45 -1.12 -17.58
N SER A 176 9.72 -1.09 -18.05
CA SER A 176 10.04 -0.99 -19.47
C SER A 176 9.60 -2.19 -20.30
N SER A 177 9.45 -3.37 -19.67
CA SER A 177 8.88 -4.55 -20.32
C SER A 177 7.35 -4.49 -20.44
N GLN A 178 6.69 -3.69 -19.59
CA GLN A 178 5.22 -3.57 -19.54
C GLN A 178 4.69 -2.36 -20.32
N PHE A 179 5.48 -1.30 -20.41
CA PHE A 179 5.05 -0.04 -21.02
C PHE A 179 6.16 0.59 -21.84
N GLN A 180 5.86 0.94 -23.09
CA GLN A 180 6.82 1.54 -24.00
C GLN A 180 6.79 3.06 -23.86
N ALA A 181 7.80 3.64 -23.22
CA ALA A 181 7.99 5.08 -23.03
C ALA A 181 9.48 5.41 -22.89
N GLU A 182 9.80 6.70 -22.94
CA GLU A 182 11.15 7.18 -22.65
C GLU A 182 11.56 6.88 -21.20
N THR A 183 12.83 6.56 -20.98
CA THR A 183 13.35 6.26 -19.64
C THR A 183 13.06 7.35 -18.61
N SER A 184 13.10 8.61 -19.02
CA SER A 184 12.77 9.76 -18.18
C SER A 184 11.32 9.75 -17.70
N GLU A 185 10.40 9.29 -18.53
CA GLU A 185 8.97 9.16 -18.21
C GLU A 185 8.72 8.01 -17.25
N LEU A 186 9.38 6.84 -17.50
CA LEU A 186 9.31 5.68 -16.61
C LEU A 186 9.85 6.02 -15.20
N LEU A 187 10.99 6.71 -15.12
CA LEU A 187 11.57 7.17 -13.85
C LEU A 187 10.65 8.18 -13.15
N THR A 188 10.02 9.08 -13.89
CA THR A 188 9.05 10.03 -13.34
C THR A 188 7.86 9.29 -12.73
N ALA A 189 7.30 8.29 -13.43
CA ALA A 189 6.20 7.48 -12.91
C ALA A 189 6.60 6.72 -11.64
N LEU A 190 7.79 6.13 -11.59
CA LEU A 190 8.32 5.46 -10.41
C LEU A 190 8.51 6.44 -9.24
N ALA A 191 9.08 7.60 -9.48
CA ALA A 191 9.28 8.64 -8.47
C ALA A 191 7.94 9.14 -7.89
N MET A 192 6.94 9.40 -8.74
CA MET A 192 5.58 9.77 -8.32
C MET A 192 4.96 8.75 -7.37
N ASN A 193 5.28 7.48 -7.55
CA ASN A 193 4.72 6.36 -6.79
C ASN A 193 5.70 5.78 -5.75
N LEU A 194 6.74 6.52 -5.38
CA LEU A 194 7.71 6.12 -4.35
C LEU A 194 8.36 4.76 -4.63
N GLY A 195 8.64 4.46 -5.90
CA GLY A 195 9.29 3.22 -6.33
C GLY A 195 8.36 2.01 -6.43
N ARG A 196 7.03 2.17 -6.37
CA ARG A 196 6.04 1.09 -6.46
C ARG A 196 5.66 0.80 -7.91
N PRO A 197 6.09 -0.33 -8.51
CA PRO A 197 6.05 -0.51 -9.96
C PRO A 197 4.64 -0.60 -10.55
N LEU A 198 3.70 -1.25 -9.86
CA LEU A 198 2.33 -1.41 -10.39
C LEU A 198 1.57 -0.08 -10.41
N LEU A 199 1.76 0.76 -9.39
CA LEU A 199 1.18 2.10 -9.38
C LEU A 199 1.85 3.01 -10.42
N ALA A 200 3.16 2.82 -10.67
CA ALA A 200 3.86 3.52 -11.74
C ALA A 200 3.32 3.12 -13.12
N LEU A 201 3.05 1.83 -13.34
CA LEU A 201 2.41 1.34 -14.57
C LEU A 201 1.02 1.95 -14.77
N GLU A 202 0.20 1.98 -13.72
CA GLU A 202 -1.12 2.62 -13.74
C GLU A 202 -1.02 4.12 -14.06
N THR A 203 -0.07 4.83 -13.46
CA THR A 203 0.21 6.24 -13.73
C THR A 203 0.51 6.50 -15.22
N LEU A 204 1.30 5.62 -15.86
CA LEU A 204 1.61 5.71 -17.28
C LEU A 204 0.39 5.40 -18.16
N GLN A 205 -0.33 4.33 -17.86
CA GLN A 205 -1.51 3.90 -18.61
C GLN A 205 -2.63 4.95 -18.60
N GLN A 206 -2.79 5.66 -17.49
CA GLN A 206 -3.81 6.70 -17.32
C GLN A 206 -3.33 8.09 -17.76
N GLY A 207 -2.06 8.24 -18.16
CA GLY A 207 -1.50 9.54 -18.56
C GLY A 207 -1.43 10.58 -17.43
N LEU A 208 -1.29 10.12 -16.17
CA LEU A 208 -1.35 10.99 -14.99
C LEU A 208 -0.16 11.95 -14.88
N ILE A 209 0.96 11.70 -15.57
CA ILE A 209 2.13 12.59 -15.57
C ILE A 209 1.74 13.96 -16.16
N GLU A 210 1.10 13.98 -17.33
CA GLU A 210 0.69 15.23 -17.97
C GLU A 210 -0.48 15.90 -17.23
N GLN A 211 -1.42 15.13 -16.71
CA GLN A 211 -2.51 15.66 -15.87
C GLN A 211 -1.94 16.38 -14.64
N ARG A 212 -0.97 15.75 -13.93
CA ARG A 212 -0.28 16.35 -12.80
C ARG A 212 0.45 17.64 -13.18
N LYS A 213 1.20 17.64 -14.29
CA LYS A 213 1.91 18.84 -14.76
C LYS A 213 0.94 20.01 -15.01
N ASN A 214 -0.18 19.72 -15.67
CA ASN A 214 -1.19 20.72 -15.95
C ASN A 214 -1.83 21.24 -14.66
N PHE A 215 -2.16 20.35 -13.71
CA PHE A 215 -2.70 20.74 -12.42
C PHE A 215 -1.71 21.58 -11.59
N LEU A 216 -0.44 21.18 -11.52
CA LEU A 216 0.58 21.94 -10.79
C LEU A 216 0.92 23.29 -11.42
N ARG A 217 0.69 23.47 -12.73
CA ARG A 217 0.69 24.82 -13.35
C ARG A 217 -0.40 25.72 -12.79
N GLN A 218 -1.59 25.18 -12.50
CA GLN A 218 -2.67 25.94 -11.85
C GLN A 218 -2.33 26.24 -10.39
N PHE A 219 -1.67 25.31 -9.68
CA PHE A 219 -1.13 25.57 -8.34
C PHE A 219 -0.10 26.71 -8.35
N TRP A 220 0.75 26.77 -9.38
CA TRP A 220 1.68 27.88 -9.56
C TRP A 220 0.96 29.22 -9.80
N LEU A 221 -0.09 29.25 -10.61
CA LEU A 221 -0.91 30.44 -10.83
C LEU A 221 -1.62 30.89 -9.55
N PHE A 222 -2.19 29.94 -8.79
CA PHE A 222 -2.75 30.20 -7.47
C PHE A 222 -1.71 30.86 -6.54
N TYR A 223 -0.52 30.28 -6.47
CA TYR A 223 0.57 30.85 -5.68
C TYR A 223 0.91 32.28 -6.10
N ARG A 224 1.05 32.55 -7.38
CA ARG A 224 1.43 33.88 -7.90
C ARG A 224 0.32 34.92 -7.75
N ARG A 225 -0.93 34.54 -7.91
CA ARG A 225 -2.08 35.46 -7.89
C ARG A 225 -2.75 35.57 -6.53
N ARG A 226 -2.37 34.74 -5.56
CA ARG A 226 -2.96 34.69 -4.23
C ARG A 226 -4.48 34.52 -4.25
N SER A 227 -5.02 33.75 -5.20
CA SER A 227 -6.46 33.54 -5.37
C SER A 227 -6.79 32.05 -5.43
N PRO A 228 -7.58 31.49 -4.50
CA PRO A 228 -8.03 30.10 -4.56
C PRO A 228 -8.82 29.79 -5.83
N LEU A 229 -9.45 30.80 -6.44
CA LEU A 229 -10.26 30.64 -7.66
C LEU A 229 -9.42 30.22 -8.88
N GLU A 230 -8.10 30.40 -8.83
CA GLU A 230 -7.19 29.97 -9.91
C GLU A 230 -7.05 28.45 -9.98
N ILE A 231 -7.18 27.73 -8.87
CA ILE A 231 -6.97 26.28 -8.82
C ILE A 231 -8.24 25.50 -8.51
N LEU A 232 -9.18 26.04 -7.73
CA LEU A 232 -10.41 25.33 -7.33
C LEU A 232 -11.17 24.70 -8.50
N PRO A 233 -11.38 25.36 -9.66
CA PRO A 233 -12.11 24.79 -10.80
C PRO A 233 -11.40 23.58 -11.44
N PHE A 234 -10.13 23.33 -11.12
CA PHE A 234 -9.33 22.23 -11.67
C PHE A 234 -9.31 21.00 -10.75
N PHE A 235 -9.91 21.09 -9.54
CA PHE A 235 -10.10 19.92 -8.71
C PHE A 235 -11.25 19.06 -9.26
N GLU A 236 -10.93 17.82 -9.58
CA GLU A 236 -11.90 16.83 -10.06
C GLU A 236 -12.40 16.00 -8.89
N LYS A 237 -13.72 15.88 -8.73
CA LYS A 237 -14.34 15.24 -7.57
C LYS A 237 -13.81 13.83 -7.29
N GLU A 238 -13.58 13.06 -8.35
CA GLU A 238 -13.09 11.67 -8.23
C GLU A 238 -11.58 11.59 -7.97
N HIS A 239 -10.82 12.63 -8.32
CA HIS A 239 -9.36 12.67 -8.23
C HIS A 239 -8.84 13.66 -7.18
N THR A 240 -9.74 14.26 -6.38
CA THR A 240 -9.37 15.32 -5.42
C THR A 240 -8.24 14.92 -4.48
N ILE A 241 -8.29 13.70 -3.92
CA ILE A 241 -7.24 13.21 -3.00
C ILE A 241 -5.90 13.12 -3.73
N GLN A 242 -5.88 12.54 -4.93
CA GLN A 242 -4.67 12.43 -5.76
C GLN A 242 -4.10 13.80 -6.11
N GLN A 243 -4.96 14.78 -6.42
CA GLN A 243 -4.54 16.16 -6.72
C GLN A 243 -3.95 16.87 -5.50
N VAL A 244 -4.49 16.63 -4.31
CA VAL A 244 -3.91 17.08 -3.03
C VAL A 244 -2.56 16.40 -2.79
N ASP A 245 -2.43 15.11 -3.10
CA ASP A 245 -1.17 14.36 -2.98
C ASP A 245 -0.09 14.92 -3.94
N TRP A 246 -0.47 15.39 -5.13
CA TRP A 246 0.47 16.08 -6.04
C TRP A 246 0.98 17.40 -5.45
N ILE A 247 0.11 18.20 -4.80
CA ILE A 247 0.55 19.41 -4.08
C ILE A 247 1.49 19.05 -2.93
N LEU A 248 1.16 18.02 -2.15
CA LEU A 248 1.99 17.54 -1.03
C LEU A 248 3.37 17.06 -1.50
N ALA A 249 3.43 16.33 -2.62
CA ALA A 249 4.69 15.90 -3.24
C ALA A 249 5.54 17.12 -3.66
N PHE A 250 4.93 18.10 -4.31
CA PHE A 250 5.59 19.36 -4.71
C PHE A 250 6.14 20.12 -3.49
N LEU A 251 5.35 20.29 -2.45
CA LEU A 251 5.77 20.95 -1.21
C LEU A 251 6.86 20.16 -0.48
N SER A 252 6.77 18.82 -0.46
CA SER A 252 7.78 17.95 0.13
C SER A 252 9.13 18.09 -0.57
N ASP A 253 9.15 18.13 -1.91
CA ASP A 253 10.38 18.29 -2.66
C ASP A 253 10.95 19.72 -2.50
N ALA A 254 10.10 20.74 -2.36
CA ALA A 254 10.54 22.09 -2.00
C ALA A 254 11.21 22.14 -0.62
N ILE A 255 10.69 21.40 0.36
CA ILE A 255 11.32 21.25 1.69
C ILE A 255 12.66 20.52 1.55
N LYS A 256 12.72 19.40 0.81
CA LYS A 256 13.98 18.68 0.57
C LYS A 256 15.05 19.57 -0.04
N TYR A 257 14.66 20.39 -1.03
CA TYR A 257 15.58 21.35 -1.63
C TYR A 257 16.16 22.33 -0.59
N LYS A 258 15.30 22.92 0.24
CA LYS A 258 15.74 23.85 1.34
C LYS A 258 16.65 23.17 2.36
N LEU A 259 16.51 21.86 2.55
CA LEU A 259 17.35 21.06 3.46
C LEU A 259 18.52 20.38 2.76
N GLU A 260 18.78 20.72 1.48
CA GLU A 260 19.87 20.18 0.65
C GLU A 260 19.79 18.65 0.44
N ILE A 261 18.59 18.06 0.56
CA ILE A 261 18.35 16.62 0.35
C ILE A 261 18.20 16.37 -1.15
N GLN A 262 19.11 15.58 -1.71
CA GLN A 262 19.17 15.32 -3.16
C GLN A 262 18.42 14.05 -3.61
N THR A 263 17.95 13.22 -2.68
CA THR A 263 17.33 11.91 -2.95
C THR A 263 15.85 11.88 -2.63
N GLY A 264 15.12 10.93 -3.23
CA GLY A 264 13.71 10.68 -2.93
C GLY A 264 12.75 11.76 -3.45
N TRP A 265 13.13 12.50 -4.48
CA TRP A 265 12.25 13.48 -5.11
C TRP A 265 11.15 12.79 -5.93
N GLN A 266 9.93 13.29 -5.79
CA GLN A 266 8.75 12.78 -6.51
C GLN A 266 8.41 13.62 -7.75
N THR A 267 8.96 14.83 -7.84
CA THR A 267 8.66 15.81 -8.89
C THR A 267 9.91 16.20 -9.70
N LEU A 268 10.75 15.21 -10.02
CA LEU A 268 12.02 15.39 -10.74
C LEU A 268 11.84 16.12 -12.08
N ASP A 269 10.78 15.83 -12.79
CA ASP A 269 10.41 16.46 -14.07
C ASP A 269 9.96 17.91 -13.93
N LEU A 270 9.70 18.38 -12.72
CA LEU A 270 9.32 19.78 -12.39
C LEU A 270 10.38 20.48 -11.53
N LYS A 271 11.61 19.95 -11.47
CA LYS A 271 12.66 20.40 -10.57
C LYS A 271 12.87 21.92 -10.62
N THR A 272 12.91 22.51 -11.81
CA THR A 272 13.10 23.97 -11.97
C THR A 272 11.98 24.77 -11.29
N GLY A 273 10.72 24.37 -11.45
CA GLY A 273 9.59 25.04 -10.79
C GLY A 273 9.61 24.87 -9.28
N VAL A 274 9.97 23.66 -8.80
CA VAL A 274 10.10 23.38 -7.36
C VAL A 274 11.18 24.23 -6.71
N THR A 275 12.37 24.31 -7.33
CA THR A 275 13.48 25.08 -6.78
C THR A 275 13.17 26.59 -6.79
N GLN A 276 12.59 27.12 -7.87
CA GLN A 276 12.17 28.51 -7.93
C GLN A 276 11.14 28.84 -6.85
N PHE A 277 10.14 27.97 -6.65
CA PHE A 277 9.14 28.14 -5.59
C PHE A 277 9.79 28.11 -4.20
N ALA A 278 10.68 27.16 -3.97
CA ALA A 278 11.36 27.00 -2.70
C ALA A 278 12.26 28.20 -2.36
N ASP A 279 12.94 28.79 -3.36
CA ASP A 279 13.81 29.96 -3.14
C ASP A 279 13.02 31.17 -2.61
N GLU A 280 11.78 31.31 -3.02
CA GLU A 280 10.88 32.39 -2.57
C GLU A 280 10.25 32.11 -1.18
N GLN A 281 10.48 30.93 -0.59
CA GLN A 281 9.86 30.53 0.69
C GLN A 281 10.89 30.28 1.79
N THR A 282 10.46 30.39 3.05
CA THR A 282 11.24 29.92 4.20
C THR A 282 10.99 28.42 4.44
N ALA A 283 11.97 27.72 5.04
CA ALA A 283 11.79 26.30 5.41
C ALA A 283 10.59 26.10 6.36
N LEU A 284 10.39 27.04 7.32
CA LEU A 284 9.24 26.99 8.22
C LEU A 284 7.91 27.23 7.50
N GLY A 285 7.88 28.14 6.54
CA GLY A 285 6.71 28.37 5.67
C GLY A 285 6.33 27.12 4.89
N LEU A 286 7.31 26.46 4.27
CA LEU A 286 7.08 25.20 3.53
C LEU A 286 6.56 24.08 4.42
N LEU A 287 7.10 23.92 5.66
CA LEU A 287 6.61 22.96 6.64
C LEU A 287 5.17 23.27 7.06
N THR A 288 4.84 24.55 7.24
CA THR A 288 3.48 25.00 7.57
C THR A 288 2.53 24.71 6.42
N ALA A 289 2.91 25.01 5.17
CA ALA A 289 2.13 24.70 3.97
C ALA A 289 1.85 23.19 3.86
N ASN A 290 2.87 22.38 4.09
CA ASN A 290 2.73 20.92 4.04
C ASN A 290 1.74 20.43 5.12
N LYS A 291 1.82 20.93 6.36
CA LYS A 291 0.88 20.60 7.44
C LYS A 291 -0.56 20.99 7.11
N ILE A 292 -0.77 22.16 6.52
CA ILE A 292 -2.11 22.61 6.09
C ILE A 292 -2.68 21.62 5.08
N MET A 293 -1.92 21.27 4.05
CA MET A 293 -2.40 20.35 3.01
C MET A 293 -2.55 18.90 3.52
N GLN A 294 -1.69 18.45 4.44
CA GLN A 294 -1.87 17.16 5.12
C GLN A 294 -3.18 17.12 5.92
N LYS A 295 -3.52 18.22 6.61
CA LYS A 295 -4.77 18.35 7.34
C LYS A 295 -5.96 18.27 6.39
N VAL A 296 -5.94 19.01 5.27
CA VAL A 296 -6.98 18.94 4.22
C VAL A 296 -7.15 17.49 3.72
N ARG A 297 -6.04 16.81 3.40
CA ARG A 297 -6.06 15.40 2.96
C ARG A 297 -6.70 14.48 4.01
N SER A 298 -6.26 14.59 5.26
CA SER A 298 -6.79 13.79 6.37
C SER A 298 -8.29 13.99 6.55
N ASP A 299 -8.75 15.23 6.53
CA ASP A 299 -10.15 15.58 6.73
C ASP A 299 -11.02 15.06 5.57
N LEU A 300 -10.53 15.16 4.32
CA LEU A 300 -11.20 14.59 3.14
C LEU A 300 -11.35 13.06 3.22
N LEU A 301 -10.42 12.36 3.86
CA LEU A 301 -10.46 10.90 4.01
C LEU A 301 -11.29 10.43 5.21
N THR A 302 -11.33 11.21 6.29
CA THR A 302 -11.88 10.74 7.57
C THR A 302 -13.28 11.26 7.88
N ILE A 303 -13.66 12.42 7.32
CA ILE A 303 -14.95 13.04 7.63
C ILE A 303 -15.96 12.73 6.50
N ASN A 304 -16.96 11.91 6.78
CA ASN A 304 -18.00 11.58 5.83
C ASN A 304 -18.97 12.77 5.61
N GLY A 305 -19.36 12.98 4.35
CA GLY A 305 -20.40 13.96 4.00
C GLY A 305 -19.95 15.43 4.03
N VAL A 306 -18.66 15.70 4.08
CA VAL A 306 -18.12 17.07 4.00
C VAL A 306 -18.26 17.67 2.61
N ASN A 307 -18.40 19.00 2.60
CA ASN A 307 -18.28 19.75 1.35
C ASN A 307 -16.80 19.86 0.96
N THR A 308 -16.38 19.04 0.01
CA THR A 308 -15.02 18.96 -0.50
C THR A 308 -14.48 20.33 -0.94
N GLU A 309 -15.32 21.11 -1.65
CA GLU A 309 -14.91 22.43 -2.17
C GLU A 309 -14.64 23.42 -1.03
N LEU A 310 -15.48 23.44 0.02
CA LEU A 310 -15.23 24.30 1.18
C LEU A 310 -13.96 23.93 1.94
N MET A 311 -13.64 22.64 2.05
CA MET A 311 -12.42 22.19 2.72
C MET A 311 -11.18 22.59 1.91
N LEU A 312 -11.23 22.43 0.59
CA LEU A 312 -10.17 22.89 -0.29
C LEU A 312 -9.99 24.41 -0.22
N LEU A 313 -11.11 25.16 -0.27
CA LEU A 313 -11.10 26.61 -0.15
C LEU A 313 -10.49 27.07 1.17
N ASP A 314 -10.84 26.46 2.31
CA ASP A 314 -10.27 26.78 3.62
C ASP A 314 -8.76 26.51 3.65
N GLY A 315 -8.32 25.34 3.17
CA GLY A 315 -6.90 24.98 3.10
C GLY A 315 -6.10 25.93 2.21
N LEU A 316 -6.59 26.22 1.00
CA LEU A 316 -5.95 27.15 0.07
C LEU A 316 -5.90 28.57 0.61
N THR A 317 -6.97 29.02 1.29
CA THR A 317 -6.98 30.34 1.94
C THR A 317 -5.94 30.41 3.06
N LYS A 318 -5.81 29.37 3.90
CA LYS A 318 -4.77 29.29 4.93
C LYS A 318 -3.36 29.30 4.35
N LEU A 319 -3.12 28.68 3.17
CA LEU A 319 -1.83 28.80 2.50
C LEU A 319 -1.49 30.28 2.18
N ILE A 320 -2.47 31.07 1.75
CA ILE A 320 -2.27 32.48 1.45
C ILE A 320 -2.03 33.29 2.74
N THR A 321 -2.90 33.12 3.76
CA THR A 321 -2.89 33.97 4.95
C THR A 321 -1.73 33.66 5.88
N ASP A 322 -1.33 32.39 5.97
CA ASP A 322 -0.38 31.93 7.00
C ASP A 322 1.04 31.71 6.43
N VAL A 323 1.15 31.38 5.11
CA VAL A 323 2.43 30.99 4.51
C VAL A 323 2.89 31.97 3.43
N PHE A 324 2.05 32.24 2.43
CA PHE A 324 2.44 33.02 1.25
C PHE A 324 2.31 34.53 1.50
N LYS A 325 2.76 34.99 2.67
CA LYS A 325 2.81 36.42 2.99
C LYS A 325 3.88 37.11 2.17
N ASP A 326 3.58 38.33 1.73
CA ASP A 326 4.52 39.23 1.05
C ASP A 326 5.70 39.62 1.96
#